data_cb70ab90ec99fcc92caab0cfff1b7fec
#
_entry.id   cb70ab90ec99fcc92caab0cfff1b7fec
#
_cell.length_a   1.000
_cell.length_b   1.000
_cell.length_c   1.000
_cell.angle_alpha   90.00
_cell.angle_beta   90.00
_cell.angle_gamma   90.00
#
_symmetry.space_group_name_H-M   'P 1'
#
loop_
_entity.id
_entity.type
_entity.pdbx_description
1 polymer ?
#
loop_
_entity_poly.entity_id
_entity_poly.type
_entity_poly.pdbx_seq_one_letter_code
_entity_poly.pdbx_strand_id
1 'polypeptide(L)'
;MNLNIQKKRVEPFLKWAGGKSQLLEQFKSLFPKEGSYRRYIEPFIGGGAVFFYLEPKEAIISDLNKDLIEAYKIVKSHPKELISLLKKYEKQHSKEFYLKIRDEYNANKLDKINKAAHLIYLNKTCFNGLYRVNSKGEFNVPFGQHKKFTVNKEGILAASKILKKTKIEHT
;
A
#
# COMPACT_ATOMS: atom_id res chain seq x y z
N MET A 1 -3.26 -9.02 -36.79
CA MET A 1 -4.04 -8.52 -35.63
C MET A 1 -3.10 -8.33 -34.46
N ASN A 2 -2.62 -7.10 -34.22
CA ASN A 2 -1.84 -6.79 -33.00
C ASN A 2 -2.82 -6.62 -31.84
N LEU A 3 -2.98 -7.66 -31.04
CA LEU A 3 -3.61 -7.54 -29.74
C LEU A 3 -2.70 -6.68 -28.86
N ASN A 4 -3.02 -5.38 -28.78
CA ASN A 4 -2.48 -4.49 -27.75
C ASN A 4 -3.00 -5.00 -26.40
N ILE A 5 -2.32 -5.98 -25.80
CA ILE A 5 -2.53 -6.39 -24.42
C ILE A 5 -2.06 -5.19 -23.59
N GLN A 6 -2.98 -4.29 -23.25
CA GLN A 6 -2.67 -3.23 -22.28
C GLN A 6 -2.21 -3.91 -20.99
N LYS A 7 -0.92 -3.82 -20.71
CA LYS A 7 -0.34 -4.33 -19.45
C LYS A 7 -1.15 -3.73 -18.29
N LYS A 8 -1.85 -4.60 -17.54
CA LYS A 8 -2.62 -4.16 -16.38
C LYS A 8 -1.67 -3.49 -15.39
N ARG A 9 -1.84 -2.19 -15.20
CA ARG A 9 -0.99 -1.39 -14.31
C ARG A 9 -1.12 -1.86 -12.87
N VAL A 10 -0.03 -1.79 -12.13
CA VAL A 10 -0.01 -2.11 -10.71
C VAL A 10 -0.62 -0.94 -9.95
N GLU A 11 -1.68 -1.22 -9.20
CA GLU A 11 -2.32 -0.25 -8.32
C GLU A 11 -1.67 -0.24 -6.94
N PRO A 12 -1.68 0.92 -6.26
CA PRO A 12 -1.28 0.99 -4.85
C PRO A 12 -2.04 -0.01 -3.98
N PHE A 13 -1.31 -0.73 -3.13
CA PHE A 13 -1.92 -1.68 -2.18
C PHE A 13 -2.55 -0.99 -0.96
N LEU A 14 -2.26 0.31 -0.75
CA LEU A 14 -2.85 1.19 0.25
C LEU A 14 -3.50 2.41 -0.40
N LYS A 15 -4.54 2.94 0.23
CA LYS A 15 -5.06 4.28 -0.03
C LYS A 15 -4.31 5.27 0.86
N TRP A 16 -3.93 6.43 0.32
CA TRP A 16 -3.23 7.45 1.09
C TRP A 16 -3.75 8.83 0.75
N ALA A 17 -3.92 9.68 1.79
CA ALA A 17 -4.39 11.04 1.60
C ALA A 17 -3.43 11.81 0.67
N GLY A 18 -3.96 12.59 -0.25
CA GLY A 18 -3.17 13.28 -1.28
C GLY A 18 -2.66 12.36 -2.42
N GLY A 19 -3.11 11.10 -2.45
CA GLY A 19 -2.77 10.18 -3.53
C GLY A 19 -3.14 10.72 -4.92
N LYS A 20 -2.20 10.63 -5.88
CA LYS A 20 -2.30 11.23 -7.22
C LYS A 20 -2.89 10.30 -8.28
N SER A 21 -3.50 9.17 -7.86
CA SER A 21 -4.00 8.15 -8.81
C SER A 21 -4.98 8.71 -9.85
N GLN A 22 -5.82 9.67 -9.47
CA GLN A 22 -6.80 10.30 -10.37
C GLN A 22 -6.17 11.31 -11.34
N LEU A 23 -4.96 11.80 -11.03
CA LEU A 23 -4.25 12.80 -11.82
C LEU A 23 -3.21 12.20 -12.77
N LEU A 24 -2.91 10.91 -12.64
CA LEU A 24 -1.82 10.25 -13.39
C LEU A 24 -1.97 10.40 -14.91
N GLU A 25 -3.18 10.26 -15.43
CA GLU A 25 -3.42 10.40 -16.88
C GLU A 25 -3.20 11.83 -17.36
N GLN A 26 -3.51 12.83 -16.52
CA GLN A 26 -3.25 14.25 -16.84
C GLN A 26 -1.75 14.57 -16.81
N PHE A 27 -0.99 13.90 -15.96
CA PHE A 27 0.46 14.11 -15.82
C PHE A 27 1.29 13.27 -16.78
N LYS A 28 0.68 12.36 -17.53
CA LYS A 28 1.38 11.40 -18.39
C LYS A 28 2.37 12.07 -19.36
N SER A 29 2.00 13.19 -19.97
CA SER A 29 2.85 13.93 -20.89
C SER A 29 4.00 14.68 -20.20
N LEU A 30 3.92 14.88 -18.88
CA LEU A 30 4.91 15.59 -18.09
C LEU A 30 5.98 14.64 -17.51
N PHE A 31 5.74 13.33 -17.52
CA PHE A 31 6.74 12.39 -17.04
C PHE A 31 7.88 12.23 -18.04
N PRO A 32 9.12 12.10 -17.56
CA PRO A 32 10.26 11.82 -18.42
C PRO A 32 10.07 10.49 -19.15
N LYS A 33 10.55 10.41 -20.38
CA LYS A 33 10.49 9.18 -21.18
C LYS A 33 11.24 8.05 -20.48
N GLU A 34 10.75 6.81 -20.60
CA GLU A 34 11.46 5.64 -20.07
C GLU A 34 12.88 5.58 -20.66
N GLY A 35 13.86 5.37 -19.77
CA GLY A 35 15.27 5.34 -20.15
C GLY A 35 15.96 6.71 -20.21
N SER A 36 15.23 7.83 -20.08
CA SER A 36 15.84 9.18 -20.05
C SER A 36 16.35 9.58 -18.65
N TYR A 37 16.14 8.74 -17.64
CA TYR A 37 16.62 8.94 -16.28
C TYR A 37 17.27 7.66 -15.74
N ARG A 38 18.28 7.83 -14.90
CA ARG A 38 19.01 6.70 -14.29
C ARG A 38 18.29 6.11 -13.09
N ARG A 39 17.71 6.94 -12.24
CA ARG A 39 17.11 6.54 -10.96
C ARG A 39 15.88 7.38 -10.65
N TYR A 40 14.87 6.74 -10.10
CA TYR A 40 13.70 7.38 -9.54
C TYR A 40 13.86 7.60 -8.03
N ILE A 41 13.50 8.77 -7.53
CA ILE A 41 13.55 9.07 -6.09
C ILE A 41 12.22 9.71 -5.69
N GLU A 42 11.55 9.14 -4.72
CA GLU A 42 10.29 9.67 -4.15
C GLU A 42 10.38 9.70 -2.62
N PRO A 43 10.68 10.88 -2.03
CA PRO A 43 10.91 11.03 -0.59
C PRO A 43 9.63 11.05 0.26
N PHE A 44 8.45 11.19 -0.36
CA PHE A 44 7.13 11.19 0.27
C PHE A 44 6.21 10.22 -0.49
N ILE A 45 6.54 8.91 -0.42
CA ILE A 45 5.93 7.88 -1.25
C ILE A 45 4.41 7.75 -1.04
N GLY A 46 3.93 7.92 0.19
CA GLY A 46 2.52 7.72 0.51
C GLY A 46 1.98 6.40 -0.03
N GLY A 47 0.90 6.43 -0.80
CA GLY A 47 0.35 5.24 -1.48
C GLY A 47 1.15 4.76 -2.69
N GLY A 48 2.14 5.53 -3.18
CA GLY A 48 3.00 5.13 -4.29
C GLY A 48 2.35 5.21 -5.67
N ALA A 49 1.38 6.09 -5.87
CA ALA A 49 0.63 6.17 -7.13
C ALA A 49 1.54 6.43 -8.34
N VAL A 50 2.49 7.37 -8.24
CA VAL A 50 3.43 7.72 -9.33
C VAL A 50 4.46 6.60 -9.50
N PHE A 51 5.01 6.08 -8.39
CA PHE A 51 5.97 4.99 -8.40
C PHE A 51 5.43 3.73 -9.11
N PHE A 52 4.23 3.27 -8.75
CA PHE A 52 3.61 2.10 -9.39
C PHE A 52 3.15 2.38 -10.82
N TYR A 53 2.85 3.64 -11.15
CA TYR A 53 2.53 4.03 -12.52
C TYR A 53 3.74 3.95 -13.44
N LEU A 54 4.91 4.43 -12.97
CA LEU A 54 6.14 4.50 -13.77
C LEU A 54 6.91 3.17 -13.79
N GLU A 55 6.74 2.30 -12.79
CA GLU A 55 7.47 1.02 -12.63
C GLU A 55 8.99 1.18 -12.88
N PRO A 56 9.67 2.10 -12.19
CA PRO A 56 11.07 2.45 -12.50
C PRO A 56 12.02 1.25 -12.29
N LYS A 57 13.07 1.15 -13.12
CA LYS A 57 14.07 0.06 -13.05
C LYS A 57 14.91 0.11 -11.77
N GLU A 58 15.24 1.32 -11.31
CA GLU A 58 15.93 1.58 -10.05
C GLU A 58 15.18 2.69 -9.31
N ALA A 59 14.90 2.48 -8.04
CA ALA A 59 14.21 3.48 -7.22
C ALA A 59 14.73 3.53 -5.79
N ILE A 60 14.63 4.73 -5.20
CA ILE A 60 14.69 4.97 -3.77
C ILE A 60 13.36 5.61 -3.38
N ILE A 61 12.66 4.99 -2.45
CA ILE A 61 11.41 5.51 -1.91
C ILE A 61 11.52 5.68 -0.40
N SER A 62 10.95 6.73 0.13
CA SER A 62 10.93 6.97 1.57
C SER A 62 9.65 7.66 2.02
N ASP A 63 9.40 7.65 3.32
CA ASP A 63 8.31 8.37 3.97
C ASP A 63 8.62 8.53 5.46
N LEU A 64 8.07 9.56 6.09
CA LEU A 64 8.12 9.80 7.54
C LEU A 64 7.29 8.78 8.33
N ASN A 65 6.28 8.15 7.69
CA ASN A 65 5.43 7.19 8.35
C ASN A 65 6.09 5.82 8.41
N LYS A 66 6.60 5.47 9.60
CA LYS A 66 7.29 4.19 9.84
C LYS A 66 6.44 2.97 9.50
N ASP A 67 5.16 2.99 9.86
CA ASP A 67 4.26 1.84 9.64
C ASP A 67 3.98 1.63 8.15
N LEU A 68 3.85 2.73 7.40
CA LEU A 68 3.75 2.70 5.94
C LEU A 68 5.00 2.06 5.33
N ILE A 69 6.17 2.51 5.73
CA ILE A 69 7.46 2.00 5.22
C ILE A 69 7.66 0.52 5.57
N GLU A 70 7.31 0.09 6.78
CA GLU A 70 7.36 -1.32 7.15
C GLU A 70 6.37 -2.15 6.30
N ALA A 71 5.18 -1.63 5.99
CA ALA A 71 4.26 -2.32 5.08
C ALA A 71 4.86 -2.49 3.67
N TYR A 72 5.51 -1.48 3.12
CA TYR A 72 6.25 -1.59 1.85
C TYR A 72 7.35 -2.67 1.91
N LYS A 73 8.12 -2.71 3.01
CA LYS A 73 9.18 -3.72 3.23
C LYS A 73 8.59 -5.13 3.30
N ILE A 74 7.45 -5.32 3.97
CA ILE A 74 6.77 -6.62 4.07
C ILE A 74 6.19 -7.05 2.71
N VAL A 75 5.54 -6.15 1.97
CA VAL A 75 5.09 -6.43 0.60
C VAL A 75 6.26 -6.85 -0.30
N LYS A 76 7.43 -6.21 -0.14
CA LYS A 76 8.65 -6.57 -0.87
C LYS A 76 9.16 -7.96 -0.52
N SER A 77 9.25 -8.30 0.76
CA SER A 77 10.00 -9.46 1.27
C SER A 77 9.12 -10.69 1.55
N HIS A 78 7.90 -10.50 2.08
CA HIS A 78 7.01 -11.57 2.56
C HIS A 78 5.59 -11.50 1.95
N PRO A 79 5.45 -11.31 0.61
CA PRO A 79 4.14 -11.09 0.01
C PRO A 79 3.18 -12.28 0.16
N LYS A 80 3.71 -13.53 0.14
CA LYS A 80 2.87 -14.74 0.25
C LYS A 80 2.28 -14.91 1.65
N GLU A 81 3.08 -14.68 2.69
CA GLU A 81 2.66 -14.75 4.09
C GLU A 81 1.66 -13.65 4.40
N LEU A 82 1.93 -12.43 3.94
CA LEU A 82 1.01 -11.29 4.04
C LEU A 82 -0.35 -11.61 3.38
N ILE A 83 -0.35 -12.15 2.16
CA ILE A 83 -1.58 -12.54 1.45
C ILE A 83 -2.34 -13.63 2.23
N SER A 84 -1.63 -14.63 2.76
CA SER A 84 -2.25 -15.68 3.56
C SER A 84 -2.98 -15.13 4.78
N LEU A 85 -2.35 -14.18 5.49
CA LEU A 85 -2.92 -13.53 6.65
C LEU A 85 -4.13 -12.65 6.27
N LEU A 86 -4.01 -11.83 5.24
CA LEU A 86 -5.12 -11.01 4.74
C LEU A 86 -6.31 -11.86 4.28
N LYS A 87 -6.08 -13.05 3.71
CA LYS A 87 -7.14 -14.02 3.37
C LYS A 87 -7.89 -14.55 4.60
N LYS A 88 -7.21 -14.71 5.74
CA LYS A 88 -7.89 -15.03 7.00
C LYS A 88 -8.79 -13.88 7.45
N TYR A 89 -8.32 -12.62 7.30
CA TYR A 89 -9.12 -11.43 7.63
C TYR A 89 -10.33 -11.25 6.70
N GLU A 90 -10.18 -11.59 5.41
CA GLU A 90 -11.28 -11.58 4.44
C GLU A 90 -12.46 -12.45 4.91
N LYS A 91 -12.17 -13.63 5.48
CA LYS A 91 -13.19 -14.57 6.00
C LYS A 91 -13.87 -14.10 7.29
N GLN A 92 -13.20 -13.28 8.09
CA GLN A 92 -13.67 -12.80 9.39
C GLN A 92 -14.21 -11.37 9.34
N HIS A 93 -14.21 -10.75 8.16
CA HIS A 93 -14.54 -9.34 8.01
C HIS A 93 -15.92 -8.98 8.56
N SER A 94 -15.91 -8.13 9.56
CA SER A 94 -17.09 -7.54 10.20
C SER A 94 -16.68 -6.23 10.90
N LYS A 95 -17.65 -5.50 11.44
CA LYS A 95 -17.38 -4.31 12.25
C LYS A 95 -16.64 -4.68 13.54
N GLU A 96 -17.06 -5.76 14.18
CA GLU A 96 -16.45 -6.28 15.43
C GLU A 96 -15.00 -6.69 15.18
N PHE A 97 -14.75 -7.40 14.08
CA PHE A 97 -13.40 -7.79 13.68
C PHE A 97 -12.53 -6.56 13.36
N TYR A 98 -13.10 -5.53 12.69
CA TYR A 98 -12.39 -4.27 12.46
C TYR A 98 -11.95 -3.61 13.77
N LEU A 99 -12.84 -3.50 14.75
CA LEU A 99 -12.52 -2.89 16.04
C LEU A 99 -11.42 -3.68 16.77
N LYS A 100 -11.53 -5.02 16.80
CA LYS A 100 -10.50 -5.91 17.35
C LYS A 100 -9.13 -5.66 16.70
N ILE A 101 -9.05 -5.67 15.36
CA ILE A 101 -7.80 -5.44 14.63
C ILE A 101 -7.24 -4.04 14.92
N ARG A 102 -8.09 -3.03 15.07
CA ARG A 102 -7.66 -1.67 15.42
C ARG A 102 -7.04 -1.61 16.81
N ASP A 103 -7.65 -2.27 17.78
CA ASP A 103 -7.16 -2.30 19.15
C ASP A 103 -5.83 -3.06 19.25
N GLU A 104 -5.71 -4.20 18.56
CA GLU A 104 -4.45 -4.97 18.44
C GLU A 104 -3.34 -4.16 17.75
N TYR A 105 -3.67 -3.41 16.69
CA TYR A 105 -2.73 -2.53 15.99
C TYR A 105 -2.20 -1.42 16.92
N ASN A 106 -3.08 -0.80 17.68
CA ASN A 106 -2.76 0.28 18.60
C ASN A 106 -1.98 -0.22 19.84
N ALA A 107 -2.16 -1.46 20.26
CA ALA A 107 -1.37 -2.06 21.34
C ALA A 107 0.13 -2.18 21.03
N ASN A 108 0.52 -2.06 19.77
CA ASN A 108 1.91 -2.05 19.26
C ASN A 108 2.77 -3.24 19.72
N LYS A 109 2.15 -4.41 19.88
CA LYS A 109 2.81 -5.68 20.30
C LYS A 109 2.93 -6.70 19.19
N LEU A 110 2.65 -6.29 17.94
CA LEU A 110 2.63 -7.15 16.78
C LEU A 110 4.02 -7.31 16.16
N ASP A 111 4.31 -8.48 15.61
CA ASP A 111 5.42 -8.62 14.67
C ASP A 111 5.16 -7.83 13.38
N LYS A 112 6.20 -7.66 12.57
CA LYS A 112 6.15 -6.80 11.37
C LYS A 112 5.12 -7.24 10.33
N ILE A 113 4.95 -8.55 10.14
CA ILE A 113 4.01 -9.09 9.13
C ILE A 113 2.57 -8.86 9.59
N ASN A 114 2.26 -9.18 10.84
CA ASN A 114 0.96 -8.92 11.44
C ASN A 114 0.65 -7.41 11.43
N LYS A 115 1.60 -6.56 11.81
CA LYS A 115 1.43 -5.10 11.79
C LYS A 115 1.12 -4.58 10.38
N ALA A 116 1.85 -5.04 9.37
CA ALA A 116 1.58 -4.69 7.97
C ALA A 116 0.19 -5.16 7.49
N ALA A 117 -0.20 -6.39 7.86
CA ALA A 117 -1.52 -6.92 7.52
C ALA A 117 -2.65 -6.12 8.21
N HIS A 118 -2.49 -5.76 9.47
CA HIS A 118 -3.44 -4.91 10.20
C HIS A 118 -3.56 -3.54 9.53
N LEU A 119 -2.44 -2.88 9.21
CA LEU A 119 -2.45 -1.59 8.53
C LEU A 119 -3.20 -1.67 7.18
N ILE A 120 -2.91 -2.68 6.35
CA ILE A 120 -3.56 -2.84 5.04
C ILE A 120 -5.05 -3.10 5.21
N TYR A 121 -5.44 -3.97 6.15
CA TYR A 121 -6.83 -4.27 6.42
C TYR A 121 -7.59 -3.04 6.92
N LEU A 122 -7.06 -2.35 7.94
CA LEU A 122 -7.66 -1.13 8.49
C LEU A 122 -7.82 -0.06 7.42
N ASN A 123 -6.78 0.22 6.65
CA ASN A 123 -6.82 1.21 5.59
C ASN A 123 -7.84 0.89 4.49
N LYS A 124 -7.99 -0.38 4.12
CA LYS A 124 -8.95 -0.79 3.08
C LYS A 124 -10.40 -0.82 3.59
N THR A 125 -10.63 -0.91 4.89
CA THR A 125 -11.96 -1.09 5.48
C THR A 125 -12.42 0.06 6.38
N CYS A 126 -11.56 1.03 6.65
CA CYS A 126 -11.93 2.25 7.37
C CYS A 126 -12.68 3.25 6.48
N PHE A 127 -13.24 4.26 7.12
CA PHE A 127 -13.92 5.36 6.45
C PHE A 127 -12.99 6.08 5.46
N ASN A 128 -13.37 6.12 4.20
CA ASN A 128 -12.67 6.73 3.06
C ASN A 128 -11.21 6.25 2.84
N GLY A 129 -10.78 5.16 3.47
CA GLY A 129 -9.39 4.67 3.35
C GLY A 129 -8.37 5.65 3.91
N LEU A 130 -8.74 6.42 4.92
CA LEU A 130 -7.86 7.39 5.57
C LEU A 130 -6.82 6.70 6.46
N TYR A 131 -5.68 7.34 6.61
CA TYR A 131 -4.76 7.07 7.72
C TYR A 131 -4.76 8.30 8.63
N ARG A 132 -5.17 8.12 9.88
CA ARG A 132 -5.20 9.18 10.88
C ARG A 132 -4.91 8.57 12.25
N VAL A 133 -4.09 9.27 13.03
CA VAL A 133 -3.80 8.95 14.42
C VAL A 133 -4.22 10.09 15.34
N ASN A 134 -4.51 9.75 16.60
CA ASN A 134 -4.76 10.74 17.65
C ASN A 134 -3.42 11.28 18.21
N SER A 135 -3.49 12.14 19.22
CA SER A 135 -2.32 12.72 19.90
C SER A 135 -1.41 11.70 20.59
N LYS A 136 -1.90 10.48 20.83
CA LYS A 136 -1.13 9.36 21.38
C LYS A 136 -0.47 8.49 20.30
N GLY A 137 -0.66 8.84 19.02
CA GLY A 137 -0.18 8.02 17.88
C GLY A 137 -1.04 6.80 17.57
N GLU A 138 -2.25 6.68 18.14
CA GLU A 138 -3.15 5.55 17.92
C GLU A 138 -4.03 5.78 16.69
N PHE A 139 -4.15 4.77 15.82
CA PHE A 139 -5.05 4.80 14.67
C PHE A 139 -6.51 4.93 15.13
N ASN A 140 -7.20 5.97 14.66
CA ASN A 140 -8.52 6.35 15.18
C ASN A 140 -9.59 6.58 14.10
N VAL A 141 -9.38 6.08 12.88
CA VAL A 141 -10.40 6.17 11.83
C VAL A 141 -11.52 5.17 12.13
N PRO A 142 -12.81 5.56 11.99
CA PRO A 142 -13.92 4.64 12.19
C PRO A 142 -14.04 3.61 11.05
N PHE A 143 -14.79 2.54 11.31
CA PHE A 143 -15.16 1.55 10.30
C PHE A 143 -15.92 2.21 9.13
N GLY A 144 -15.57 1.86 7.90
CA GLY A 144 -16.12 2.46 6.68
C GLY A 144 -17.41 1.81 6.18
N GLN A 145 -18.07 0.97 6.97
CA GLN A 145 -19.31 0.25 6.60
C GLN A 145 -19.18 -0.59 5.33
N HIS A 146 -17.98 -1.06 5.01
CA HIS A 146 -17.76 -1.95 3.88
C HIS A 146 -18.41 -3.32 4.13
N LYS A 147 -19.27 -3.76 3.20
CA LYS A 147 -19.93 -5.07 3.29
C LYS A 147 -18.96 -6.24 3.05
N LYS A 148 -17.86 -5.98 2.34
CA LYS A 148 -16.85 -7.00 1.98
C LYS A 148 -15.47 -6.39 2.01
N PHE A 149 -14.50 -7.20 2.40
CA PHE A 149 -13.08 -6.96 2.21
C PHE A 149 -12.55 -8.05 1.28
N THR A 150 -11.94 -7.67 0.18
CA THR A 150 -11.37 -8.62 -0.80
C THR A 150 -9.89 -8.36 -0.98
N VAL A 151 -9.09 -9.42 -0.84
CA VAL A 151 -7.64 -9.34 -0.98
C VAL A 151 -7.25 -9.31 -2.46
N ASN A 152 -6.63 -8.24 -2.90
CA ASN A 152 -6.02 -8.15 -4.24
C ASN A 152 -4.66 -8.88 -4.25
N LYS A 153 -4.71 -10.22 -4.32
CA LYS A 153 -3.53 -11.08 -4.34
C LYS A 153 -2.59 -10.74 -5.50
N GLU A 154 -3.14 -10.59 -6.70
CA GLU A 154 -2.38 -10.30 -7.92
C GLU A 154 -1.70 -8.93 -7.81
N GLY A 155 -2.40 -7.93 -7.28
CA GLY A 155 -1.86 -6.58 -7.06
C GLY A 155 -0.71 -6.58 -6.06
N ILE A 156 -0.83 -7.31 -4.93
CA ILE A 156 0.26 -7.42 -3.93
C ILE A 156 1.49 -8.12 -4.54
N LEU A 157 1.30 -9.20 -5.30
CA LEU A 157 2.40 -9.91 -5.95
C LEU A 157 3.08 -9.04 -7.03
N ALA A 158 2.30 -8.29 -7.79
CA ALA A 158 2.83 -7.37 -8.80
C ALA A 158 3.60 -6.22 -8.14
N ALA A 159 3.07 -5.62 -7.08
CA ALA A 159 3.77 -4.61 -6.29
C ALA A 159 5.09 -5.15 -5.70
N SER A 160 5.07 -6.37 -5.16
CA SER A 160 6.28 -7.04 -4.66
C SER A 160 7.38 -7.16 -5.71
N LYS A 161 7.03 -7.51 -6.96
CA LYS A 161 8.00 -7.62 -8.07
C LYS A 161 8.69 -6.28 -8.37
N ILE A 162 7.93 -5.19 -8.42
CA ILE A 162 8.47 -3.84 -8.65
C ILE A 162 9.38 -3.45 -7.49
N LEU A 163 8.93 -3.68 -6.26
CA LEU A 163 9.67 -3.32 -5.05
C LEU A 163 11.01 -4.07 -4.89
N LYS A 164 11.21 -5.23 -5.53
CA LYS A 164 12.48 -6.00 -5.41
C LYS A 164 13.72 -5.17 -5.74
N LYS A 165 13.64 -4.28 -6.73
CA LYS A 165 14.73 -3.41 -7.18
C LYS A 165 14.70 -2.02 -6.55
N THR A 166 13.92 -1.82 -5.50
CA THR A 166 13.70 -0.52 -4.86
C THR A 166 14.37 -0.50 -3.49
N LYS A 167 15.15 0.55 -3.20
CA LYS A 167 15.60 0.87 -1.85
C LYS A 167 14.45 1.53 -1.10
N ILE A 168 14.13 1.05 0.11
CA ILE A 168 13.02 1.54 0.92
C ILE A 168 13.58 2.06 2.24
N GLU A 169 13.41 3.34 2.50
CA GLU A 169 13.99 4.04 3.64
C GLU A 169 12.88 4.70 4.49
N HIS A 170 13.12 4.77 5.77
CA HIS A 170 12.35 5.61 6.70
C HIS A 170 13.18 6.85 6.97
N THR A 171 12.64 8.02 6.71
CA THR A 171 13.31 9.32 6.86
C THR A 171 12.61 10.18 7.89
#